data_839eaeccd4688da21d597888d84bba3a
#
_entry.id   839eaeccd4688da21d597888d84bba3a
#
_cell.length_a   1.000
_cell.length_b   1.000
_cell.length_c   1.000
_cell.angle_alpha   90.00
_cell.angle_beta   90.00
_cell.angle_gamma   90.00
#
_symmetry.space_group_name_H-M   'P 1'
#
loop_
_entity.id
_entity.type
_entity.pdbx_description
1 polymer ?
#
loop_
_entity_poly.entity_id
_entity_poly.type
_entity_poly.pdbx_seq_one_letter_code
_entity_poly.pdbx_strand_id
1 'polypeptide(L)'
;AGGWFSSTQSKREEAIELYKEAAHKLRAENRMEEAGSVLIKAADLEIQINEKDFAANTYFEASKCYRMVRLDQAVMALGRCSDLLVERGRFRQAADRQKNMAELYREDPNHFDQGLEAYDRAANWYLQEGATATASACQREAAQLAIQLQQYPRAIELWEAVAASSLNSNLTKYLSLIHISEPTRPY
;
A
#
# COMPACT_ATOMS: atom_id res chain seq x y z
N ALA A 1 28.77 -15.56 -27.34
CA ALA A 1 27.87 -16.24 -26.39
C ALA A 1 26.66 -15.38 -25.97
N GLY A 2 26.39 -14.25 -26.65
CA GLY A 2 25.30 -13.31 -26.27
C GLY A 2 23.93 -13.55 -26.93
N GLY A 3 23.85 -14.31 -28.00
CA GLY A 3 22.64 -14.35 -28.83
C GLY A 3 21.44 -15.11 -28.23
N TRP A 4 21.67 -16.12 -27.41
CA TRP A 4 20.56 -16.94 -26.86
C TRP A 4 19.87 -16.31 -25.67
N PHE A 5 20.59 -15.64 -24.78
CA PHE A 5 20.01 -14.91 -23.66
C PHE A 5 19.18 -13.71 -24.12
N SER A 6 19.63 -12.97 -25.12
CA SER A 6 18.89 -11.89 -25.78
C SER A 6 17.55 -12.35 -26.36
N SER A 7 17.54 -13.51 -27.05
CA SER A 7 16.33 -14.11 -27.62
C SER A 7 15.31 -14.53 -26.55
N THR A 8 15.76 -15.02 -25.39
CA THR A 8 14.88 -15.46 -24.30
C THR A 8 14.26 -14.26 -23.57
N GLN A 9 15.03 -13.21 -23.36
CA GLN A 9 14.54 -11.98 -22.73
C GLN A 9 13.50 -11.29 -23.64
N SER A 10 13.79 -11.14 -24.94
CA SER A 10 12.84 -10.55 -25.91
C SER A 10 11.51 -11.31 -25.96
N LYS A 11 11.54 -12.66 -25.89
CA LYS A 11 10.31 -13.46 -25.82
C LYS A 11 9.52 -13.23 -24.54
N ARG A 12 10.19 -12.99 -23.40
CA ARG A 12 9.52 -12.67 -22.13
C ARG A 12 8.87 -11.29 -22.20
N GLU A 13 9.56 -10.31 -22.75
CA GLU A 13 9.03 -8.94 -22.95
C GLU A 13 7.79 -8.97 -23.87
N GLU A 14 7.82 -9.71 -24.98
CA GLU A 14 6.67 -9.93 -25.85
C GLU A 14 5.51 -10.61 -25.11
N ALA A 15 5.79 -11.63 -24.30
CA ALA A 15 4.79 -12.32 -23.49
C ALA A 15 4.14 -11.40 -22.45
N ILE A 16 4.92 -10.51 -21.81
CA ILE A 16 4.40 -9.51 -20.86
C ILE A 16 3.40 -8.60 -21.54
N GLU A 17 3.73 -8.06 -22.71
CA GLU A 17 2.85 -7.19 -23.46
C GLU A 17 1.55 -7.90 -23.90
N LEU A 18 1.66 -9.14 -24.37
CA LEU A 18 0.48 -9.95 -24.73
C LEU A 18 -0.42 -10.24 -23.51
N TYR A 19 0.16 -10.52 -22.35
CA TYR A 19 -0.61 -10.71 -21.12
C TYR A 19 -1.32 -9.42 -20.68
N LYS A 20 -0.66 -8.27 -20.77
CA LYS A 20 -1.28 -6.97 -20.44
C LYS A 20 -2.41 -6.63 -21.42
N GLU A 21 -2.23 -6.87 -22.71
CA GLU A 21 -3.28 -6.68 -23.71
C GLU A 21 -4.47 -7.60 -23.46
N ALA A 22 -4.21 -8.89 -23.15
CA ALA A 22 -5.26 -9.83 -22.79
C ALA A 22 -6.03 -9.39 -21.54
N ALA A 23 -5.31 -8.92 -20.50
CA ALA A 23 -5.93 -8.39 -19.30
C ALA A 23 -6.84 -7.19 -19.59
N HIS A 24 -6.42 -6.30 -20.48
CA HIS A 24 -7.22 -5.16 -20.87
C HIS A 24 -8.54 -5.59 -21.57
N LYS A 25 -8.47 -6.56 -22.47
CA LYS A 25 -9.66 -7.13 -23.14
C LYS A 25 -10.60 -7.83 -22.14
N LEU A 26 -10.05 -8.63 -21.25
CA LEU A 26 -10.81 -9.32 -20.20
C LEU A 26 -11.51 -8.34 -19.24
N ARG A 27 -10.87 -7.23 -18.88
CA ARG A 27 -11.50 -6.15 -18.09
C ARG A 27 -12.66 -5.50 -18.84
N ALA A 28 -12.52 -5.26 -20.15
CA ALA A 28 -13.59 -4.71 -20.98
C ALA A 28 -14.80 -5.67 -21.06
N GLU A 29 -14.56 -6.98 -21.00
CA GLU A 29 -15.59 -8.02 -20.93
C GLU A 29 -16.14 -8.26 -19.52
N ASN A 30 -15.70 -7.49 -18.50
CA ASN A 30 -16.03 -7.66 -17.09
C ASN A 30 -15.59 -9.01 -16.47
N ARG A 31 -14.59 -9.67 -17.06
CA ARG A 31 -13.99 -10.94 -16.58
C ARG A 31 -12.82 -10.64 -15.64
N MET A 32 -13.14 -10.05 -14.47
CA MET A 32 -12.13 -9.46 -13.57
C MET A 32 -11.20 -10.50 -12.96
N GLU A 33 -11.69 -11.71 -12.61
CA GLU A 33 -10.84 -12.77 -12.03
C GLU A 33 -9.78 -13.23 -13.02
N GLU A 34 -10.16 -13.45 -14.26
CA GLU A 34 -9.23 -13.87 -15.32
C GLU A 34 -8.25 -12.76 -15.67
N ALA A 35 -8.72 -11.50 -15.72
CA ALA A 35 -7.85 -10.35 -15.92
C ALA A 35 -6.77 -10.26 -14.82
N GLY A 36 -7.17 -10.45 -13.56
CA GLY A 36 -6.24 -10.50 -12.42
C GLY A 36 -5.21 -11.62 -12.58
N SER A 37 -5.64 -12.84 -12.96
CA SER A 37 -4.73 -13.98 -13.10
C SER A 37 -3.70 -13.79 -14.22
N VAL A 38 -4.08 -13.17 -15.30
CA VAL A 38 -3.19 -12.86 -16.43
C VAL A 38 -2.19 -11.76 -16.04
N LEU A 39 -2.63 -10.74 -15.27
CA LEU A 39 -1.73 -9.71 -14.75
C LEU A 39 -0.69 -10.29 -13.76
N ILE A 40 -1.07 -11.25 -12.92
CA ILE A 40 -0.10 -11.93 -12.05
C ILE A 40 0.99 -12.60 -12.88
N LYS A 41 0.63 -13.31 -13.96
CA LYS A 41 1.62 -13.93 -14.86
C LYS A 41 2.54 -12.91 -15.52
N ALA A 42 2.01 -11.76 -15.91
CA ALA A 42 2.83 -10.67 -16.45
C ALA A 42 3.82 -10.15 -15.39
N ALA A 43 3.35 -9.90 -14.17
CA ALA A 43 4.19 -9.43 -13.06
C ALA A 43 5.30 -10.43 -12.69
N ASP A 44 5.00 -11.72 -12.68
CA ASP A 44 5.99 -12.77 -12.43
C ASP A 44 7.09 -12.80 -13.52
N LEU A 45 6.74 -12.55 -14.78
CA LEU A 45 7.72 -12.41 -15.87
C LEU A 45 8.55 -11.12 -15.73
N GLU A 46 7.93 -10.01 -15.33
CA GLU A 46 8.63 -8.74 -15.06
C GLU A 46 9.70 -8.91 -13.97
N ILE A 47 9.40 -9.69 -12.92
CA ILE A 47 10.41 -10.05 -11.90
C ILE A 47 11.55 -10.85 -12.53
N GLN A 48 11.25 -11.83 -13.40
CA GLN A 48 12.27 -12.68 -14.05
C GLN A 48 13.22 -11.89 -14.95
N ILE A 49 12.77 -10.78 -15.53
CA ILE A 49 13.61 -9.88 -16.33
C ILE A 49 14.19 -8.72 -15.51
N ASN A 50 14.04 -8.78 -14.16
CA ASN A 50 14.52 -7.79 -13.19
C ASN A 50 13.85 -6.41 -13.28
N GLU A 51 12.66 -6.33 -13.84
CA GLU A 51 11.85 -5.11 -13.95
C GLU A 51 10.91 -4.98 -12.74
N LYS A 52 11.49 -4.89 -11.53
CA LYS A 52 10.74 -4.91 -10.26
C LYS A 52 9.75 -3.76 -10.09
N ASP A 53 10.06 -2.58 -10.63
CA ASP A 53 9.16 -1.42 -10.56
C ASP A 53 7.90 -1.62 -11.40
N PHE A 54 8.03 -2.22 -12.59
CA PHE A 54 6.89 -2.60 -13.41
C PHE A 54 6.09 -3.72 -12.76
N ALA A 55 6.75 -4.74 -12.24
CA ALA A 55 6.10 -5.84 -11.52
C ALA A 55 5.25 -5.34 -10.34
N ALA A 56 5.75 -4.39 -9.54
CA ALA A 56 4.98 -3.80 -8.46
C ALA A 56 3.70 -3.12 -8.96
N ASN A 57 3.78 -2.36 -10.05
CA ASN A 57 2.62 -1.73 -10.66
C ASN A 57 1.63 -2.76 -11.22
N THR A 58 2.13 -3.81 -11.88
CA THR A 58 1.31 -4.86 -12.48
C THR A 58 0.59 -5.69 -11.39
N TYR A 59 1.25 -6.01 -10.27
CA TYR A 59 0.59 -6.62 -9.10
C TYR A 59 -0.50 -5.71 -8.52
N PHE A 60 -0.25 -4.40 -8.46
CA PHE A 60 -1.27 -3.46 -7.99
C PHE A 60 -2.49 -3.43 -8.93
N GLU A 61 -2.29 -3.46 -10.24
CA GLU A 61 -3.41 -3.57 -11.20
C GLU A 61 -4.16 -4.91 -11.05
N ALA A 62 -3.45 -6.01 -10.82
CA ALA A 62 -4.07 -7.31 -10.54
C ALA A 62 -4.95 -7.25 -9.27
N SER A 63 -4.47 -6.60 -8.21
CA SER A 63 -5.23 -6.45 -6.97
C SER A 63 -6.55 -5.70 -7.17
N LYS A 64 -6.57 -4.70 -8.04
CA LYS A 64 -7.81 -3.97 -8.39
C LYS A 64 -8.82 -4.86 -9.10
N CYS A 65 -8.35 -5.77 -9.96
CA CYS A 65 -9.22 -6.73 -10.62
C CYS A 65 -9.83 -7.71 -9.62
N TYR A 66 -9.06 -8.17 -8.64
CA TYR A 66 -9.54 -9.14 -7.64
C TYR A 66 -10.39 -8.54 -6.52
N ARG A 67 -10.29 -7.23 -6.26
CA ARG A 67 -10.89 -6.57 -5.10
C ARG A 67 -12.35 -6.95 -4.83
N MET A 68 -13.16 -7.09 -5.87
CA MET A 68 -14.61 -7.35 -5.77
C MET A 68 -14.99 -8.83 -5.96
N VAL A 69 -14.02 -9.67 -6.33
CA VAL A 69 -14.32 -11.08 -6.71
C VAL A 69 -13.56 -12.08 -5.85
N ARG A 70 -12.34 -11.77 -5.44
CA ARG A 70 -11.46 -12.69 -4.70
C ARG A 70 -10.58 -11.91 -3.71
N LEU A 71 -11.04 -11.80 -2.48
CA LEU A 71 -10.31 -11.07 -1.41
C LEU A 71 -8.90 -11.64 -1.19
N ASP A 72 -8.76 -12.96 -1.11
CA ASP A 72 -7.50 -13.66 -0.94
C ASP A 72 -6.46 -13.30 -2.00
N GLN A 73 -6.87 -13.27 -3.26
CA GLN A 73 -6.01 -12.92 -4.38
C GLN A 73 -5.67 -11.42 -4.42
N ALA A 74 -6.63 -10.56 -4.06
CA ALA A 74 -6.40 -9.12 -3.98
C ALA A 74 -5.33 -8.79 -2.94
N VAL A 75 -5.44 -9.38 -1.75
CA VAL A 75 -4.48 -9.18 -0.65
C VAL A 75 -3.11 -9.76 -1.00
N MET A 76 -3.06 -10.96 -1.60
CA MET A 76 -1.79 -11.55 -2.06
C MET A 76 -1.08 -10.63 -3.06
N ALA A 77 -1.79 -10.09 -4.04
CA ALA A 77 -1.23 -9.19 -5.04
C ALA A 77 -0.75 -7.86 -4.42
N LEU A 78 -1.50 -7.29 -3.47
CA LEU A 78 -1.08 -6.10 -2.72
C LEU A 78 0.16 -6.38 -1.86
N GLY A 79 0.26 -7.56 -1.24
CA GLY A 79 1.42 -7.99 -0.47
C GLY A 79 2.67 -8.04 -1.35
N ARG A 80 2.61 -8.73 -2.50
CA ARG A 80 3.71 -8.78 -3.47
C ARG A 80 4.13 -7.39 -3.96
N CYS A 81 3.16 -6.52 -4.25
CA CYS A 81 3.43 -5.12 -4.60
C CYS A 81 4.15 -4.39 -3.48
N SER A 82 3.67 -4.52 -2.23
CA SER A 82 4.27 -3.90 -1.05
C SER A 82 5.71 -4.34 -0.83
N ASP A 83 5.99 -5.65 -0.92
CA ASP A 83 7.33 -6.21 -0.73
C ASP A 83 8.33 -5.65 -1.75
N LEU A 84 7.94 -5.59 -3.03
CA LEU A 84 8.76 -5.01 -4.08
C LEU A 84 9.04 -3.52 -3.86
N LEU A 85 8.04 -2.76 -3.38
CA LEU A 85 8.20 -1.34 -3.06
C LEU A 85 9.16 -1.13 -1.87
N VAL A 86 9.10 -1.99 -0.85
CA VAL A 86 10.03 -1.98 0.29
C VAL A 86 11.46 -2.28 -0.16
N GLU A 87 11.66 -3.31 -1.00
CA GLU A 87 12.98 -3.61 -1.59
C GLU A 87 13.58 -2.42 -2.36
N ARG A 88 12.74 -1.58 -2.93
CA ARG A 88 13.13 -0.36 -3.66
C ARG A 88 13.24 0.88 -2.79
N GLY A 89 13.01 0.77 -1.47
CA GLY A 89 13.03 1.89 -0.52
C GLY A 89 11.84 2.86 -0.69
N ARG A 90 10.75 2.44 -1.35
CA ARG A 90 9.57 3.27 -1.59
C ARG A 90 8.53 3.10 -0.47
N PHE A 91 8.94 3.40 0.77
CA PHE A 91 8.15 3.11 1.98
C PHE A 91 6.78 3.78 1.99
N ARG A 92 6.67 5.02 1.49
CA ARG A 92 5.37 5.70 1.41
C ARG A 92 4.38 4.96 0.52
N GLN A 93 4.83 4.49 -0.64
CA GLN A 93 3.97 3.71 -1.55
C GLN A 93 3.65 2.33 -0.96
N ALA A 94 4.60 1.69 -0.29
CA ALA A 94 4.37 0.43 0.43
C ALA A 94 3.32 0.62 1.54
N ALA A 95 3.37 1.73 2.29
CA ALA A 95 2.35 2.10 3.27
C ALA A 95 0.96 2.24 2.65
N ASP A 96 0.86 2.88 1.46
CA ASP A 96 -0.41 2.96 0.72
C ASP A 96 -0.96 1.56 0.38
N ARG A 97 -0.08 0.60 0.03
CA ARG A 97 -0.52 -0.80 -0.25
C ARG A 97 -0.98 -1.50 1.01
N GLN A 98 -0.27 -1.35 2.13
CA GLN A 98 -0.69 -1.91 3.43
C GLN A 98 -2.03 -1.33 3.89
N LYS A 99 -2.23 -0.02 3.72
CA LYS A 99 -3.52 0.61 4.01
C LYS A 99 -4.64 0.02 3.13
N ASN A 100 -4.41 -0.19 1.83
CA ASN A 100 -5.38 -0.81 0.94
C ASN A 100 -5.71 -2.26 1.38
N MET A 101 -4.71 -3.03 1.85
CA MET A 101 -4.93 -4.37 2.42
C MET A 101 -5.78 -4.30 3.68
N ALA A 102 -5.49 -3.37 4.58
CA ALA A 102 -6.24 -3.17 5.81
C ALA A 102 -7.71 -2.81 5.53
N GLU A 103 -7.95 -1.96 4.52
CA GLU A 103 -9.30 -1.59 4.07
C GLU A 103 -10.08 -2.82 3.57
N LEU A 104 -9.42 -3.73 2.84
CA LEU A 104 -10.04 -4.97 2.38
C LEU A 104 -10.36 -5.92 3.55
N TYR A 105 -9.42 -6.11 4.48
CA TYR A 105 -9.62 -6.94 5.66
C TYR A 105 -10.72 -6.42 6.58
N ARG A 106 -10.91 -5.08 6.66
CA ARG A 106 -11.96 -4.46 7.46
C ARG A 106 -13.38 -4.79 6.96
N GLU A 107 -13.54 -5.26 5.73
CA GLU A 107 -14.84 -5.64 5.17
C GLU A 107 -15.34 -6.99 5.71
N ASP A 108 -14.45 -7.84 6.27
CA ASP A 108 -14.78 -9.15 6.83
C ASP A 108 -14.33 -9.27 8.30
N PRO A 109 -15.25 -9.45 9.26
CA PRO A 109 -14.92 -9.61 10.67
C PRO A 109 -13.91 -10.71 10.99
N ASN A 110 -13.84 -11.76 10.17
CA ASN A 110 -12.87 -12.85 10.37
C ASN A 110 -11.41 -12.44 10.09
N HIS A 111 -11.21 -11.26 9.50
CA HIS A 111 -9.90 -10.74 9.11
C HIS A 111 -9.53 -9.43 9.84
N PHE A 112 -10.25 -9.05 10.90
CA PHE A 112 -9.98 -7.80 11.62
C PHE A 112 -8.58 -7.75 12.25
N ASP A 113 -8.03 -8.88 12.69
CA ASP A 113 -6.67 -8.99 13.21
C ASP A 113 -5.62 -8.68 12.12
N GLN A 114 -5.78 -9.24 10.92
CA GLN A 114 -4.92 -8.91 9.78
C GLN A 114 -5.08 -7.45 9.35
N GLY A 115 -6.31 -6.92 9.42
CA GLY A 115 -6.59 -5.51 9.16
C GLY A 115 -5.87 -4.58 10.14
N LEU A 116 -5.92 -4.91 11.43
CA LEU A 116 -5.20 -4.20 12.49
C LEU A 116 -3.70 -4.16 12.23
N GLU A 117 -3.08 -5.32 11.96
CA GLU A 117 -1.66 -5.42 11.66
C GLU A 117 -1.26 -4.63 10.39
N ALA A 118 -2.09 -4.66 9.36
CA ALA A 118 -1.81 -3.94 8.13
C ALA A 118 -1.89 -2.42 8.32
N TYR A 119 -2.86 -1.92 9.11
CA TYR A 119 -2.92 -0.51 9.48
C TYR A 119 -1.74 -0.10 10.36
N ASP A 120 -1.30 -0.92 11.31
CA ASP A 120 -0.12 -0.66 12.13
C ASP A 120 1.15 -0.54 11.28
N ARG A 121 1.35 -1.46 10.33
CA ARG A 121 2.47 -1.39 9.38
C ARG A 121 2.43 -0.14 8.53
N ALA A 122 1.26 0.19 7.99
CA ALA A 122 1.08 1.41 7.20
C ALA A 122 1.40 2.67 8.03
N ALA A 123 0.89 2.76 9.26
CA ALA A 123 1.14 3.89 10.16
C ALA A 123 2.62 4.06 10.46
N ASN A 124 3.34 2.97 10.74
CA ASN A 124 4.76 3.01 11.02
C ASN A 124 5.59 3.53 9.83
N TRP A 125 5.30 3.07 8.62
CA TRP A 125 5.99 3.56 7.42
C TRP A 125 5.63 5.02 7.10
N TYR A 126 4.38 5.43 7.29
CA TYR A 126 4.02 6.84 7.15
C TYR A 126 4.73 7.74 8.17
N LEU A 127 4.92 7.28 9.42
CA LEU A 127 5.68 8.03 10.43
C LEU A 127 7.15 8.18 10.04
N GLN A 128 7.79 7.12 9.53
CA GLN A 128 9.16 7.16 9.03
C GLN A 128 9.34 8.16 7.87
N GLU A 129 8.32 8.30 7.04
CA GLU A 129 8.28 9.25 5.91
C GLU A 129 7.79 10.66 6.32
N GLY A 130 7.58 10.91 7.62
CA GLY A 130 7.09 12.20 8.12
C GLY A 130 5.62 12.50 7.78
N ALA A 131 4.86 11.54 7.26
CA ALA A 131 3.45 11.71 6.91
C ALA A 131 2.53 11.49 8.13
N THR A 132 2.72 12.28 9.19
CA THR A 132 2.09 12.13 10.51
C THR A 132 0.56 12.14 10.46
N ALA A 133 -0.05 13.00 9.64
CA ALA A 133 -1.50 13.06 9.51
C ALA A 133 -2.10 11.77 8.95
N THR A 134 -1.44 11.18 7.93
CA THR A 134 -1.87 9.90 7.32
C THR A 134 -1.64 8.73 8.28
N ALA A 135 -0.51 8.74 9.00
CA ALA A 135 -0.23 7.77 10.06
C ALA A 135 -1.31 7.78 11.14
N SER A 136 -1.66 8.98 11.65
CA SER A 136 -2.73 9.13 12.66
C SER A 136 -4.09 8.66 12.13
N ALA A 137 -4.37 8.82 10.83
CA ALA A 137 -5.58 8.26 10.23
C ALA A 137 -5.57 6.73 10.28
N CYS A 138 -4.45 6.08 9.90
CA CYS A 138 -4.31 4.63 10.01
C CYS A 138 -4.42 4.14 11.46
N GLN A 139 -3.81 4.84 12.41
CA GLN A 139 -3.89 4.50 13.84
C GLN A 139 -5.33 4.56 14.37
N ARG A 140 -6.14 5.54 13.93
CA ARG A 140 -7.57 5.60 14.30
C ARG A 140 -8.36 4.41 13.78
N GLU A 141 -8.14 4.02 12.53
CA GLU A 141 -8.79 2.84 11.95
C GLU A 141 -8.33 1.56 12.67
N ALA A 142 -7.04 1.43 12.96
CA ALA A 142 -6.49 0.34 13.76
C ALA A 142 -7.13 0.26 15.16
N ALA A 143 -7.29 1.41 15.84
CA ALA A 143 -7.92 1.47 17.15
C ALA A 143 -9.39 1.01 17.12
N GLN A 144 -10.12 1.34 16.05
CA GLN A 144 -11.49 0.85 15.86
C GLN A 144 -11.54 -0.69 15.70
N LEU A 145 -10.62 -1.27 14.92
CA LEU A 145 -10.52 -2.72 14.79
C LEU A 145 -10.12 -3.38 16.11
N ALA A 146 -9.18 -2.79 16.87
CA ALA A 146 -8.79 -3.27 18.19
C ALA A 146 -10.00 -3.31 19.16
N ILE A 147 -10.90 -2.32 19.10
CA ILE A 147 -12.15 -2.31 19.89
C ILE A 147 -13.05 -3.47 19.45
N GLN A 148 -13.22 -3.70 18.15
CA GLN A 148 -14.04 -4.82 17.64
C GLN A 148 -13.48 -6.18 18.06
N LEU A 149 -12.15 -6.31 18.14
CA LEU A 149 -11.45 -7.50 18.62
C LEU A 149 -11.39 -7.59 20.17
N GLN A 150 -12.00 -6.65 20.90
CA GLN A 150 -11.96 -6.53 22.35
C GLN A 150 -10.53 -6.38 22.93
N GLN A 151 -9.59 -5.92 22.10
CA GLN A 151 -8.21 -5.63 22.48
C GLN A 151 -8.12 -4.20 23.06
N TYR A 152 -8.83 -3.92 24.15
CA TYR A 152 -8.95 -2.58 24.73
C TYR A 152 -7.62 -1.92 25.09
N PRO A 153 -6.63 -2.62 25.68
CA PRO A 153 -5.32 -2.00 25.94
C PRO A 153 -4.66 -1.47 24.67
N ARG A 154 -4.71 -2.24 23.59
CA ARG A 154 -4.15 -1.83 22.29
C ARG A 154 -4.91 -0.63 21.70
N ALA A 155 -6.23 -0.61 21.81
CA ALA A 155 -7.04 0.52 21.36
C ALA A 155 -6.68 1.81 22.11
N ILE A 156 -6.45 1.74 23.42
CA ILE A 156 -6.03 2.88 24.24
C ILE A 156 -4.67 3.41 23.79
N GLU A 157 -3.66 2.54 23.63
CA GLU A 157 -2.33 2.92 23.14
C GLU A 157 -2.39 3.66 21.81
N LEU A 158 -3.20 3.17 20.87
CA LEU A 158 -3.37 3.78 19.56
C LEU A 158 -4.04 5.15 19.63
N TRP A 159 -5.07 5.31 20.49
CA TRP A 159 -5.71 6.60 20.69
C TRP A 159 -4.80 7.61 21.42
N GLU A 160 -3.99 7.18 22.36
CA GLU A 160 -2.97 8.01 23.01
C GLU A 160 -1.93 8.52 21.98
N ALA A 161 -1.46 7.64 21.09
CA ALA A 161 -0.53 8.02 20.02
C ALA A 161 -1.15 9.07 19.07
N VAL A 162 -2.42 8.91 18.71
CA VAL A 162 -3.15 9.90 17.89
C VAL A 162 -3.29 11.23 18.62
N ALA A 163 -3.61 11.21 19.92
CA ALA A 163 -3.74 12.43 20.72
C ALA A 163 -2.40 13.17 20.83
N ALA A 164 -1.31 12.46 21.10
CA ALA A 164 0.04 13.03 21.17
C ALA A 164 0.45 13.68 19.83
N SER A 165 0.20 13.00 18.72
CA SER A 165 0.46 13.54 17.37
C SER A 165 -0.32 14.82 17.09
N SER A 166 -1.59 14.87 17.50
CA SER A 166 -2.46 16.04 17.31
C SER A 166 -2.00 17.23 18.15
N LEU A 167 -1.57 17.00 19.39
CA LEU A 167 -1.02 18.05 20.26
C LEU A 167 0.27 18.64 19.68
N ASN A 168 1.20 17.80 19.22
CA ASN A 168 2.45 18.27 18.61
C ASN A 168 2.19 19.08 17.33
N SER A 169 1.25 18.68 16.51
CA SER A 169 0.87 19.41 15.29
C SER A 169 0.29 20.80 15.63
N ASN A 170 -0.55 20.91 16.64
CA ASN A 170 -1.13 22.18 17.07
C ASN A 170 -0.05 23.09 17.69
N LEU A 171 0.81 22.56 18.54
CA LEU A 171 1.93 23.33 19.13
C LEU A 171 2.84 23.91 18.05
N THR A 172 3.23 23.11 17.06
CA THR A 172 4.06 23.56 15.93
C THR A 172 3.36 24.67 15.13
N LYS A 173 2.06 24.54 14.90
CA LYS A 173 1.25 25.56 14.21
C LYS A 173 1.22 26.88 15.00
N TYR A 174 1.01 26.83 16.31
CA TYR A 174 0.99 28.03 17.15
C TYR A 174 2.37 28.69 17.22
N LEU A 175 3.46 27.93 17.36
CA LEU A 175 4.82 28.46 17.36
C LEU A 175 5.16 29.16 16.05
N SER A 176 4.77 28.60 14.90
CA SER A 176 4.98 29.25 13.61
C SER A 176 4.20 30.55 13.45
N LEU A 177 2.99 30.65 14.01
CA LEU A 177 2.19 31.86 13.99
C LEU A 177 2.79 32.96 14.90
N ILE A 178 3.38 32.58 16.04
CA ILE A 178 4.08 33.52 16.95
C ILE A 178 5.31 34.08 16.25
N HIS A 179 6.11 33.27 15.56
CA HIS A 179 7.29 33.76 14.82
C HIS A 179 6.93 34.70 13.66
N ILE A 180 5.79 34.53 13.01
CA ILE A 180 5.32 35.42 11.94
C ILE A 180 4.81 36.75 12.51
N SER A 181 4.34 36.76 13.76
CA SER A 181 3.75 37.95 14.41
C SER A 181 4.77 38.79 15.21
N GLU A 182 6.04 38.35 15.35
CA GLU A 182 7.06 39.20 15.92
C GLU A 182 7.47 40.29 14.90
N PRO A 183 7.16 41.58 15.17
CA PRO A 183 7.65 42.65 14.31
C PRO A 183 9.18 42.72 14.42
N THR A 184 9.84 42.59 13.27
CA THR A 184 11.28 42.93 13.17
C THR A 184 11.47 44.32 13.75
N ARG A 185 12.02 44.42 14.96
CA ARG A 185 12.47 45.73 15.51
C ARG A 185 13.56 46.23 14.63
N PRO A 186 13.42 47.42 13.99
CA PRO A 186 14.55 48.08 13.35
C PRO A 186 15.51 48.55 14.44
N TYR A 187 16.78 48.23 14.27
CA TYR A 187 17.86 48.77 15.07
C TYR A 187 18.05 50.27 14.74
#